data_b423efb6bcf18a9f99b4281f4b344d84
#
_entry.id   b423efb6bcf18a9f99b4281f4b344d84
#
_cell.length_a   1.000
_cell.length_b   1.000
_cell.length_c   1.000
_cell.angle_alpha   90.00
_cell.angle_beta   90.00
_cell.angle_gamma   90.00
#
_symmetry.space_group_name_H-M   'P 1'
#
loop_
_entity.id
_entity.type
_entity.pdbx_description
1 polymer ?
#
loop_
_entity_poly.entity_id
_entity_poly.type
_entity_poly.pdbx_seq_one_letter_code
_entity_poly.pdbx_strand_id
1 'polypeptide(L)'
;DKGDTKITTGTGFNIQTNIGNEMIIDENSLTSLAFTSDKQNIYALECLNSFAGGTISWLKNNLKLIDKPEDSEVLSKKEKDNNGVYLIPAFSGLGPPFWVSDARAAFFGISASTNTNHLVRAGLESVAYQMVVYLEFMKKSRNLNLKNLSVDGGMVKNKFFLQLISNLLEIELNIPEMEDMSSYGALLFGMQYYHNLKNTTDLNDFKVKNSKIIPNNDDSIRNSFSSWKEIVDKHFVKNQD
;
A
#
# COMPACT_ATOMS: atom_id res chain seq x y z
N ASP A 1 15.89 9.26 4.85
CA ASP A 1 16.80 8.43 5.68
C ASP A 1 16.54 6.95 5.45
N LYS A 2 17.50 6.10 5.85
CA LYS A 2 17.31 4.64 5.82
C LYS A 2 16.11 4.24 6.70
N GLY A 3 15.19 3.48 6.12
CA GLY A 3 13.91 3.10 6.73
C GLY A 3 12.75 4.01 6.36
N ASP A 4 12.99 5.19 5.78
CA ASP A 4 11.90 6.02 5.24
C ASP A 4 11.17 5.26 4.14
N THR A 5 9.85 5.21 4.24
CA THR A 5 9.00 4.41 3.37
C THR A 5 7.91 5.27 2.75
N LYS A 6 7.70 5.08 1.45
CA LYS A 6 6.66 5.74 0.69
C LYS A 6 5.73 4.71 0.06
N ILE A 7 4.43 4.96 0.14
CA ILE A 7 3.39 4.25 -0.60
C ILE A 7 2.75 5.23 -1.56
N THR A 8 2.83 4.96 -2.86
CA THR A 8 2.09 5.71 -3.88
C THR A 8 0.91 4.88 -4.36
N THR A 9 -0.30 5.43 -4.26
CA THR A 9 -1.56 4.75 -4.58
C THR A 9 -2.23 5.38 -5.78
N GLY A 10 -2.13 4.71 -6.92
CA GLY A 10 -2.83 5.05 -8.16
C GLY A 10 -3.78 3.94 -8.59
N THR A 11 -3.77 3.58 -9.87
CA THR A 11 -4.43 2.36 -10.39
C THR A 11 -3.88 1.12 -9.68
N GLY A 12 -2.56 1.02 -9.57
CA GLY A 12 -1.85 0.11 -8.71
C GLY A 12 -1.30 0.82 -7.47
N PHE A 13 -0.43 0.13 -6.73
CA PHE A 13 0.38 0.77 -5.71
C PHE A 13 1.87 0.46 -5.92
N ASN A 14 2.70 1.37 -5.47
CA ASN A 14 4.13 1.18 -5.33
C ASN A 14 4.56 1.50 -3.90
N ILE A 15 5.26 0.57 -3.28
CA ILE A 15 5.88 0.76 -1.96
C ILE A 15 7.38 0.80 -2.16
N GLN A 16 8.02 1.86 -1.69
CA GLN A 16 9.46 2.05 -1.74
C GLN A 16 9.99 2.31 -0.34
N THR A 17 10.96 1.51 0.09
CA THR A 17 11.65 1.69 1.38
C THR A 17 13.14 1.97 1.14
N ASN A 18 13.61 3.11 1.59
CA ASN A 18 15.02 3.47 1.51
C ASN A 18 15.89 2.51 2.33
N ILE A 19 16.82 1.80 1.70
CA ILE A 19 17.72 0.85 2.34
C ILE A 19 19.16 1.38 2.49
N GLY A 20 19.40 2.62 2.09
CA GLY A 20 20.72 3.26 2.15
C GLY A 20 21.55 2.94 0.92
N ASN A 21 22.88 2.91 1.10
CA ASN A 21 23.86 2.80 0.02
C ASN A 21 24.31 1.36 -0.30
N GLU A 22 23.78 0.38 0.38
CA GLU A 22 24.06 -1.04 0.12
C GLU A 22 22.90 -1.66 -0.66
N MET A 23 23.23 -2.23 -1.84
CA MET A 23 22.24 -2.93 -2.64
C MET A 23 21.92 -4.30 -2.03
N ILE A 24 20.66 -4.57 -1.81
CA ILE A 24 20.15 -5.88 -1.37
C ILE A 24 19.61 -6.61 -2.60
N ILE A 25 20.12 -7.80 -2.88
CA ILE A 25 19.57 -8.70 -3.91
C ILE A 25 18.79 -9.79 -3.19
N ASP A 26 17.53 -9.97 -3.58
CA ASP A 26 16.58 -10.84 -2.90
C ASP A 26 15.53 -11.37 -3.88
N GLU A 27 15.18 -12.64 -3.75
CA GLU A 27 14.17 -13.31 -4.57
C GLU A 27 12.73 -12.78 -4.30
N ASN A 28 12.48 -12.24 -3.11
CA ASN A 28 11.16 -11.84 -2.66
C ASN A 28 10.88 -10.34 -2.72
N SER A 29 11.83 -9.54 -3.19
CA SER A 29 11.68 -8.09 -3.33
C SER A 29 12.48 -7.57 -4.53
N LEU A 30 11.98 -6.47 -5.09
CA LEU A 30 12.73 -5.76 -6.13
C LEU A 30 13.63 -4.72 -5.47
N THR A 31 14.87 -4.61 -5.96
CA THR A 31 15.76 -3.52 -5.54
C THR A 31 15.91 -2.56 -6.70
N SER A 32 15.67 -1.28 -6.44
CA SER A 32 15.84 -0.20 -7.42
C SER A 32 16.83 0.85 -6.91
N LEU A 33 17.32 1.65 -7.84
CA LEU A 33 18.10 2.84 -7.54
C LEU A 33 17.13 3.98 -7.21
N ALA A 34 17.05 4.37 -5.93
CA ALA A 34 16.17 5.46 -5.51
C ALA A 34 16.68 6.81 -6.03
N PHE A 35 17.95 7.09 -5.85
CA PHE A 35 18.64 8.22 -6.47
C PHE A 35 20.15 8.05 -6.41
N THR A 36 20.85 8.80 -7.26
CA THR A 36 22.32 8.88 -7.27
C THR A 36 22.79 10.31 -7.11
N SER A 37 23.92 10.47 -6.48
CA SER A 37 24.66 11.73 -6.38
C SER A 37 26.14 11.48 -6.65
N ASP A 38 26.94 12.55 -6.78
CA ASP A 38 28.39 12.44 -6.98
C ASP A 38 29.10 11.66 -5.85
N LYS A 39 28.43 11.49 -4.71
CA LYS A 39 29.02 10.87 -3.51
C LYS A 39 28.52 9.46 -3.26
N GLN A 40 27.32 9.12 -3.67
CA GLN A 40 26.70 7.84 -3.31
C GLN A 40 25.49 7.49 -4.16
N ASN A 41 25.22 6.20 -4.26
CA ASN A 41 23.97 5.64 -4.73
C ASN A 41 23.09 5.30 -3.52
N ILE A 42 21.82 5.61 -3.57
CA ILE A 42 20.83 5.20 -2.58
C ILE A 42 19.84 4.25 -3.25
N TYR A 43 19.64 3.12 -2.61
CA TYR A 43 18.76 2.07 -3.08
C TYR A 43 17.46 2.04 -2.29
N ALA A 44 16.41 1.54 -2.95
CA ALA A 44 15.13 1.23 -2.34
C ALA A 44 14.75 -0.22 -2.59
N LEU A 45 14.11 -0.84 -1.61
CA LEU A 45 13.32 -2.05 -1.85
C LEU A 45 11.93 -1.64 -2.31
N GLU A 46 11.45 -2.29 -3.36
CA GLU A 46 10.18 -1.98 -4.01
C GLU A 46 9.22 -3.16 -4.00
N CYS A 47 7.94 -2.83 -3.84
CA CYS A 47 6.82 -3.69 -4.18
C CYS A 47 5.88 -2.95 -5.12
N LEU A 48 5.63 -3.57 -6.25
CA LEU A 48 4.67 -3.10 -7.24
C LEU A 48 3.46 -4.03 -7.26
N ASN A 49 2.27 -3.46 -7.24
CA ASN A 49 1.03 -4.19 -7.49
C ASN A 49 0.15 -3.40 -8.45
N SER A 50 -0.38 -4.06 -9.46
CA SER A 50 -1.17 -3.42 -10.52
C SER A 50 -2.58 -3.01 -10.10
N PHE A 51 -3.07 -3.50 -8.95
CA PHE A 51 -4.46 -3.33 -8.53
C PHE A 51 -4.58 -2.73 -7.12
N ALA A 52 -4.69 -1.41 -7.05
CA ALA A 52 -5.12 -0.66 -5.87
C ALA A 52 -6.45 0.05 -6.19
N GLY A 53 -6.40 1.27 -6.70
CA GLY A 53 -7.56 1.96 -7.25
C GLY A 53 -8.20 1.19 -8.43
N GLY A 54 -7.42 0.33 -9.11
CA GLY A 54 -7.92 -0.62 -10.09
C GLY A 54 -8.96 -1.59 -9.54
N THR A 55 -8.81 -2.05 -8.28
CA THR A 55 -9.80 -2.88 -7.59
C THR A 55 -11.12 -2.10 -7.40
N ILE A 56 -11.03 -0.84 -6.96
CA ILE A 56 -12.20 0.02 -6.79
C ILE A 56 -12.87 0.32 -8.15
N SER A 57 -12.05 0.56 -9.17
CA SER A 57 -12.54 0.74 -10.54
C SER A 57 -13.25 -0.51 -11.07
N TRP A 58 -12.76 -1.70 -10.73
CA TRP A 58 -13.40 -2.97 -11.09
C TRP A 58 -14.75 -3.16 -10.39
N LEU A 59 -14.84 -2.86 -9.08
CA LEU A 59 -16.11 -2.88 -8.34
C LEU A 59 -17.14 -1.93 -8.96
N LYS A 60 -16.68 -0.76 -9.44
CA LYS A 60 -17.51 0.23 -10.13
C LYS A 60 -17.91 -0.23 -11.54
N ASN A 61 -16.93 -0.49 -12.39
CA ASN A 61 -17.14 -0.58 -13.83
C ASN A 61 -17.66 -1.95 -14.27
N ASN A 62 -17.20 -3.02 -13.60
CA ASN A 62 -17.53 -4.40 -13.96
C ASN A 62 -18.66 -4.96 -13.11
N LEU A 63 -18.60 -4.81 -11.79
CA LEU A 63 -19.65 -5.32 -10.89
C LEU A 63 -20.79 -4.34 -10.65
N LYS A 64 -20.64 -3.04 -10.96
CA LYS A 64 -21.66 -1.99 -10.76
C LYS A 64 -22.15 -1.89 -9.31
N LEU A 65 -21.25 -2.14 -8.34
CA LEU A 65 -21.56 -2.09 -6.91
C LEU A 65 -21.52 -0.66 -6.34
N ILE A 66 -20.82 0.26 -7.02
CA ILE A 66 -20.68 1.68 -6.67
C ILE A 66 -20.78 2.53 -7.93
N ASP A 67 -21.22 3.78 -7.80
CA ASP A 67 -21.34 4.72 -8.92
C ASP A 67 -20.06 5.55 -9.11
N LYS A 68 -19.36 5.86 -8.01
CA LYS A 68 -18.10 6.61 -8.01
C LYS A 68 -17.15 6.05 -6.96
N PRO A 69 -15.83 6.25 -7.12
CA PRO A 69 -14.82 5.68 -6.19
C PRO A 69 -15.03 6.06 -4.72
N GLU A 70 -15.54 7.27 -4.45
CA GLU A 70 -15.79 7.80 -3.10
C GLU A 70 -16.86 6.99 -2.35
N ASP A 71 -17.79 6.35 -3.07
CA ASP A 71 -18.82 5.50 -2.48
C ASP A 71 -18.22 4.31 -1.75
N SER A 72 -16.99 3.90 -2.12
CA SER A 72 -16.29 2.79 -1.45
C SER A 72 -16.06 3.07 0.03
N GLU A 73 -15.71 4.30 0.39
CA GLU A 73 -15.57 4.69 1.79
C GLU A 73 -16.92 4.70 2.51
N VAL A 74 -17.93 5.30 1.87
CA VAL A 74 -19.26 5.46 2.46
C VAL A 74 -19.90 4.10 2.74
N LEU A 75 -19.86 3.19 1.76
CA LEU A 75 -20.45 1.85 1.90
C LEU A 75 -19.68 0.98 2.88
N SER A 76 -18.34 1.04 2.86
CA SER A 76 -17.52 0.29 3.83
C SER A 76 -17.79 0.67 5.28
N LYS A 77 -18.15 1.92 5.54
CA LYS A 77 -18.48 2.41 6.89
C LYS A 77 -19.91 2.09 7.36
N LYS A 78 -20.81 1.66 6.46
CA LYS A 78 -22.19 1.30 6.83
C LYS A 78 -22.27 0.00 7.61
N GLU A 79 -21.31 -0.89 7.43
CA GLU A 79 -21.26 -2.17 8.11
C GLU A 79 -20.21 -2.15 9.21
N LYS A 80 -20.46 -2.85 10.29
CA LYS A 80 -19.53 -2.97 11.42
C LYS A 80 -18.23 -3.67 11.00
N ASP A 81 -18.36 -4.72 10.18
CA ASP A 81 -17.27 -5.56 9.68
C ASP A 81 -17.56 -6.03 8.25
N ASN A 82 -16.74 -6.92 7.72
CA ASN A 82 -16.91 -7.49 6.38
C ASN A 82 -17.83 -8.72 6.36
N ASN A 83 -18.45 -9.09 7.47
CA ASN A 83 -19.33 -10.26 7.62
C ASN A 83 -18.65 -11.57 7.14
N GLY A 84 -17.34 -11.71 7.37
CA GLY A 84 -16.54 -12.86 6.94
C GLY A 84 -16.29 -12.94 5.42
N VAL A 85 -16.59 -11.87 4.68
CA VAL A 85 -16.35 -11.81 3.23
C VAL A 85 -14.97 -11.23 2.96
N TYR A 86 -14.18 -11.94 2.16
CA TYR A 86 -12.82 -11.53 1.78
C TYR A 86 -12.65 -11.55 0.27
N LEU A 87 -12.04 -10.49 -0.28
CA LEU A 87 -11.54 -10.50 -1.65
C LEU A 87 -10.05 -10.82 -1.64
N ILE A 88 -9.63 -11.77 -2.46
CA ILE A 88 -8.22 -11.91 -2.82
C ILE A 88 -8.07 -11.29 -4.21
N PRO A 89 -7.45 -10.11 -4.34
CA PRO A 89 -7.49 -9.33 -5.58
C PRO A 89 -6.38 -9.73 -6.55
N ALA A 90 -6.24 -11.05 -6.81
CA ALA A 90 -5.25 -11.63 -7.70
C ALA A 90 -5.65 -11.50 -9.18
N PHE A 91 -6.02 -10.28 -9.64
CA PHE A 91 -6.47 -10.07 -11.02
C PHE A 91 -5.41 -10.39 -12.07
N SER A 92 -4.13 -10.25 -11.72
CA SER A 92 -2.98 -10.62 -12.56
C SER A 92 -1.95 -11.46 -11.77
N GLY A 93 -2.43 -12.33 -10.89
CA GLY A 93 -1.60 -13.08 -9.95
C GLY A 93 -1.43 -12.36 -8.63
N LEU A 94 -0.73 -13.02 -7.70
CA LEU A 94 -0.27 -12.44 -6.43
C LEU A 94 1.21 -12.12 -6.55
N GLY A 95 1.55 -10.86 -6.35
CA GLY A 95 2.94 -10.37 -6.32
C GLY A 95 3.65 -10.68 -4.99
N PRO A 96 4.71 -9.93 -4.68
CA PRO A 96 5.46 -10.11 -3.43
C PRO A 96 4.55 -10.03 -2.19
N PRO A 97 4.82 -10.81 -1.15
CA PRO A 97 5.84 -11.84 -1.04
C PRO A 97 5.43 -13.22 -1.55
N PHE A 98 4.24 -13.38 -2.12
CA PHE A 98 3.65 -14.67 -2.47
C PHE A 98 4.16 -15.25 -3.79
N TRP A 99 4.33 -14.41 -4.81
CA TRP A 99 4.80 -14.77 -6.16
C TRP A 99 4.01 -15.89 -6.84
N VAL A 100 2.68 -15.83 -6.78
CA VAL A 100 1.77 -16.79 -7.41
C VAL A 100 1.18 -16.20 -8.68
N SER A 101 1.82 -16.44 -9.82
CA SER A 101 1.49 -15.79 -11.10
C SER A 101 0.18 -16.27 -11.71
N ASP A 102 -0.23 -17.52 -11.44
CA ASP A 102 -1.45 -18.14 -11.94
C ASP A 102 -2.66 -17.96 -11.02
N ALA A 103 -2.49 -17.33 -9.84
CA ALA A 103 -3.60 -16.96 -8.98
C ALA A 103 -4.62 -16.09 -9.73
N ARG A 104 -5.89 -16.28 -9.39
CA ARG A 104 -6.99 -15.44 -9.91
C ARG A 104 -7.81 -14.88 -8.78
N ALA A 105 -8.36 -13.68 -9.01
CA ALA A 105 -9.18 -13.00 -8.01
C ALA A 105 -10.39 -13.84 -7.60
N ALA A 106 -10.66 -13.87 -6.28
CA ALA A 106 -11.77 -14.63 -5.74
C ALA A 106 -12.36 -13.97 -4.50
N PHE A 107 -13.70 -14.05 -4.36
CA PHE A 107 -14.38 -13.77 -3.11
C PHE A 107 -14.54 -15.06 -2.30
N PHE A 108 -14.25 -14.97 -1.00
CA PHE A 108 -14.46 -16.05 -0.03
C PHE A 108 -15.47 -15.59 1.03
N GLY A 109 -16.17 -16.57 1.65
CA GLY A 109 -17.04 -16.32 2.78
C GLY A 109 -18.39 -15.66 2.45
N ILE A 110 -18.81 -15.65 1.17
CA ILE A 110 -20.13 -15.14 0.78
C ILE A 110 -21.22 -16.05 1.38
N SER A 111 -22.20 -15.43 2.02
CA SER A 111 -23.36 -16.08 2.61
C SER A 111 -24.66 -15.40 2.18
N ALA A 112 -25.81 -15.94 2.60
CA ALA A 112 -27.10 -15.33 2.31
C ALA A 112 -27.29 -13.95 2.96
N SER A 113 -26.54 -13.60 4.00
CA SER A 113 -26.56 -12.28 4.63
C SER A 113 -25.60 -11.28 4.00
N THR A 114 -24.78 -11.70 3.04
CA THR A 114 -23.83 -10.81 2.35
C THR A 114 -24.58 -9.81 1.48
N ASN A 115 -24.24 -8.53 1.64
CA ASN A 115 -24.81 -7.45 0.83
C ASN A 115 -23.71 -6.66 0.09
N THR A 116 -24.11 -5.68 -0.71
CA THR A 116 -23.18 -4.83 -1.49
C THR A 116 -22.12 -4.15 -0.61
N ASN A 117 -22.49 -3.67 0.58
CA ASN A 117 -21.56 -2.97 1.46
C ASN A 117 -20.41 -3.89 1.90
N HIS A 118 -20.72 -5.17 2.24
CA HIS A 118 -19.72 -6.18 2.60
C HIS A 118 -18.75 -6.45 1.44
N LEU A 119 -19.25 -6.58 0.20
CA LEU A 119 -18.40 -6.81 -0.98
C LEU A 119 -17.49 -5.63 -1.27
N VAL A 120 -18.02 -4.40 -1.18
CA VAL A 120 -17.24 -3.17 -1.37
C VAL A 120 -16.18 -3.02 -0.29
N ARG A 121 -16.55 -3.27 0.97
CA ARG A 121 -15.62 -3.25 2.10
C ARG A 121 -14.51 -4.28 1.95
N ALA A 122 -14.85 -5.54 1.60
CA ALA A 122 -13.87 -6.59 1.35
C ALA A 122 -12.89 -6.20 0.22
N GLY A 123 -13.37 -5.52 -0.81
CA GLY A 123 -12.54 -4.99 -1.89
C GLY A 123 -11.55 -3.93 -1.40
N LEU A 124 -12.00 -2.98 -0.58
CA LEU A 124 -11.16 -1.92 -0.05
C LEU A 124 -10.14 -2.45 0.97
N GLU A 125 -10.58 -3.35 1.86
CA GLU A 125 -9.73 -4.04 2.83
C GLU A 125 -8.63 -4.86 2.15
N SER A 126 -8.96 -5.57 1.06
CA SER A 126 -8.01 -6.42 0.34
C SER A 126 -6.79 -5.65 -0.19
N VAL A 127 -6.99 -4.42 -0.64
CA VAL A 127 -5.90 -3.54 -1.10
C VAL A 127 -4.99 -3.16 0.07
N ALA A 128 -5.57 -2.77 1.22
CA ALA A 128 -4.81 -2.46 2.43
C ALA A 128 -4.04 -3.68 2.93
N TYR A 129 -4.66 -4.86 2.94
CA TYR A 129 -4.04 -6.11 3.40
C TYR A 129 -2.81 -6.49 2.58
N GLN A 130 -2.86 -6.36 1.25
CA GLN A 130 -1.69 -6.62 0.41
C GLN A 130 -0.52 -5.70 0.74
N MET A 131 -0.78 -4.39 0.97
CA MET A 131 0.27 -3.44 1.37
C MET A 131 0.87 -3.81 2.72
N VAL A 132 0.02 -4.14 3.69
CA VAL A 132 0.45 -4.49 5.05
C VAL A 132 1.27 -5.77 5.06
N VAL A 133 0.86 -6.82 4.33
CA VAL A 133 1.63 -8.07 4.21
C VAL A 133 3.03 -7.79 3.70
N TYR A 134 3.19 -6.97 2.67
CA TYR A 134 4.50 -6.62 2.15
C TYR A 134 5.35 -5.86 3.17
N LEU A 135 4.75 -4.88 3.85
CA LEU A 135 5.47 -4.10 4.87
C LEU A 135 5.85 -4.96 6.09
N GLU A 136 4.97 -5.90 6.51
CA GLU A 136 5.32 -6.89 7.55
C GLU A 136 6.47 -7.81 7.11
N PHE A 137 6.44 -8.25 5.84
CA PHE A 137 7.53 -9.04 5.27
C PHE A 137 8.86 -8.26 5.34
N MET A 138 8.88 -7.00 4.92
CA MET A 138 10.05 -6.12 4.98
C MET A 138 10.58 -5.96 6.41
N LYS A 139 9.70 -5.71 7.38
CA LYS A 139 10.07 -5.59 8.80
C LYS A 139 10.72 -6.87 9.32
N LYS A 140 10.14 -8.03 9.03
CA LYS A 140 10.58 -9.33 9.56
C LYS A 140 11.83 -9.86 8.85
N SER A 141 11.79 -9.96 7.52
CA SER A 141 12.83 -10.62 6.73
C SER A 141 14.11 -9.79 6.61
N ARG A 142 14.00 -8.48 6.74
CA ARG A 142 15.10 -7.53 6.54
C ARG A 142 15.51 -6.77 7.80
N ASN A 143 14.82 -7.01 8.90
CA ASN A 143 15.03 -6.25 10.15
C ASN A 143 15.01 -4.73 9.89
N LEU A 144 14.19 -4.29 8.95
CA LEU A 144 14.05 -2.89 8.59
C LEU A 144 13.11 -2.21 9.56
N ASN A 145 13.60 -1.20 10.24
CA ASN A 145 12.75 -0.32 11.03
C ASN A 145 12.11 0.69 10.08
N LEU A 146 10.82 0.49 9.75
CA LEU A 146 10.06 1.41 8.91
C LEU A 146 9.90 2.75 9.64
N LYS A 147 10.33 3.81 9.00
CA LYS A 147 10.25 5.17 9.51
C LYS A 147 9.46 6.05 8.53
N ASN A 148 8.90 7.14 9.03
CA ASN A 148 8.28 8.18 8.20
C ASN A 148 7.44 7.61 7.06
N LEU A 149 6.49 6.71 7.41
CA LEU A 149 5.63 6.09 6.41
C LEU A 149 4.71 7.15 5.79
N SER A 150 4.99 7.49 4.54
CA SER A 150 4.22 8.46 3.77
C SER A 150 3.33 7.76 2.75
N VAL A 151 2.10 8.26 2.58
CA VAL A 151 1.15 7.73 1.60
C VAL A 151 0.64 8.86 0.72
N ASP A 152 0.78 8.71 -0.61
CA ASP A 152 0.27 9.66 -1.60
C ASP A 152 -0.56 8.98 -2.69
N GLY A 153 -1.05 9.78 -3.65
CA GLY A 153 -1.86 9.32 -4.76
C GLY A 153 -3.37 9.33 -4.50
N GLY A 154 -4.15 8.85 -5.46
CA GLY A 154 -5.60 9.06 -5.48
C GLY A 154 -6.39 8.45 -4.31
N MET A 155 -5.90 7.35 -3.72
CA MET A 155 -6.61 6.67 -2.63
C MET A 155 -6.46 7.37 -1.26
N VAL A 156 -5.59 8.37 -1.12
CA VAL A 156 -5.46 9.13 0.15
C VAL A 156 -6.72 9.92 0.51
N LYS A 157 -7.62 10.11 -0.44
CA LYS A 157 -8.94 10.72 -0.20
C LYS A 157 -9.85 9.83 0.65
N ASN A 158 -9.62 8.53 0.67
CA ASN A 158 -10.37 7.53 1.44
C ASN A 158 -9.78 7.39 2.84
N LYS A 159 -10.41 8.03 3.83
CA LYS A 159 -9.92 8.02 5.22
C LYS A 159 -10.06 6.66 5.89
N PHE A 160 -11.08 5.88 5.53
CA PHE A 160 -11.23 4.51 6.03
C PHE A 160 -10.05 3.64 5.60
N PHE A 161 -9.65 3.71 4.33
CA PHE A 161 -8.49 2.99 3.80
C PHE A 161 -7.18 3.35 4.53
N LEU A 162 -6.93 4.64 4.73
CA LEU A 162 -5.73 5.09 5.45
C LEU A 162 -5.73 4.61 6.90
N GLN A 163 -6.89 4.65 7.57
CA GLN A 163 -7.02 4.19 8.95
C GLN A 163 -6.77 2.68 9.07
N LEU A 164 -7.23 1.86 8.10
CA LEU A 164 -6.93 0.43 8.03
C LEU A 164 -5.42 0.17 8.04
N ILE A 165 -4.68 0.84 7.16
CA ILE A 165 -3.22 0.67 7.05
C ILE A 165 -2.53 1.09 8.36
N SER A 166 -2.90 2.26 8.89
CA SER A 166 -2.33 2.79 10.12
C SER A 166 -2.56 1.84 11.32
N ASN A 167 -3.79 1.32 11.46
CA ASN A 167 -4.15 0.40 12.55
C ASN A 167 -3.43 -0.95 12.46
N LEU A 168 -3.35 -1.53 11.27
CA LEU A 168 -2.72 -2.83 11.06
C LEU A 168 -1.21 -2.79 11.29
N LEU A 169 -0.57 -1.70 10.88
CA LEU A 169 0.88 -1.52 11.06
C LEU A 169 1.26 -0.96 12.43
N GLU A 170 0.30 -0.36 13.15
CA GLU A 170 0.54 0.43 14.39
C GLU A 170 1.53 1.59 14.16
N ILE A 171 1.46 2.21 12.97
CA ILE A 171 2.35 3.29 12.56
C ILE A 171 1.52 4.50 12.15
N GLU A 172 1.98 5.69 12.56
CA GLU A 172 1.46 6.96 12.07
C GLU A 172 1.77 7.10 10.58
N LEU A 173 0.76 7.46 9.78
CA LEU A 173 0.95 7.76 8.36
C LEU A 173 1.06 9.26 8.16
N ASN A 174 2.02 9.67 7.33
CA ASN A 174 2.17 11.03 6.84
C ASN A 174 1.48 11.15 5.48
N ILE A 175 0.53 12.07 5.37
CA ILE A 175 -0.22 12.31 4.13
C ILE A 175 0.15 13.69 3.61
N PRO A 176 0.97 13.79 2.56
CA PRO A 176 1.35 15.07 1.97
C PRO A 176 0.11 15.86 1.50
N GLU A 177 0.14 17.18 1.69
CA GLU A 177 -0.92 18.10 1.20
C GLU A 177 -0.80 18.33 -0.33
N MET A 178 0.00 17.54 -1.02
CA MET A 178 0.23 17.58 -2.46
C MET A 178 -0.09 16.21 -3.07
N GLU A 179 -0.88 16.19 -4.15
CA GLU A 179 -1.34 14.95 -4.76
C GLU A 179 -0.22 14.21 -5.52
N ASP A 180 0.68 14.93 -6.19
CA ASP A 180 1.74 14.34 -7.02
C ASP A 180 3.13 14.58 -6.42
N MET A 181 3.48 13.76 -5.44
CA MET A 181 4.79 13.81 -4.81
C MET A 181 5.92 13.30 -5.73
N SER A 182 5.61 12.53 -6.76
CA SER A 182 6.63 12.05 -7.71
C SER A 182 7.11 13.20 -8.60
N SER A 183 6.19 13.95 -9.19
CA SER A 183 6.52 15.17 -9.94
C SER A 183 7.21 16.22 -9.07
N TYR A 184 6.77 16.35 -7.82
CA TYR A 184 7.42 17.28 -6.88
C TYR A 184 8.86 16.88 -6.56
N GLY A 185 9.13 15.58 -6.35
CA GLY A 185 10.48 15.06 -6.18
C GLY A 185 11.39 15.37 -7.37
N ALA A 186 10.89 15.16 -8.59
CA ALA A 186 11.63 15.51 -9.81
C ALA A 186 11.93 17.02 -9.89
N LEU A 187 10.94 17.87 -9.53
CA LEU A 187 11.13 19.32 -9.45
C LEU A 187 12.23 19.69 -8.43
N LEU A 188 12.24 19.07 -7.25
CA LEU A 188 13.25 19.33 -6.23
C LEU A 188 14.68 19.01 -6.73
N PHE A 189 14.87 17.90 -7.47
CA PHE A 189 16.15 17.60 -8.09
C PHE A 189 16.53 18.63 -9.16
N GLY A 190 15.58 19.10 -9.97
CA GLY A 190 15.78 20.19 -10.91
C GLY A 190 16.21 21.50 -10.21
N MET A 191 15.57 21.83 -9.11
CA MET A 191 15.92 23.00 -8.28
C MET A 191 17.31 22.85 -7.65
N GLN A 192 17.65 21.66 -7.14
CA GLN A 192 18.98 21.37 -6.60
C GLN A 192 20.06 21.66 -7.65
N TYR A 193 19.86 21.21 -8.88
CA TYR A 193 20.79 21.46 -9.99
C TYR A 193 20.86 22.97 -10.32
N TYR A 194 19.71 23.61 -10.51
CA TYR A 194 19.64 25.01 -10.93
C TYR A 194 20.25 25.96 -9.89
N HIS A 195 20.03 25.72 -8.61
CA HIS A 195 20.59 26.53 -7.51
C HIS A 195 21.96 26.07 -7.04
N ASN A 196 22.56 25.05 -7.70
CA ASN A 196 23.85 24.47 -7.35
C ASN A 196 23.96 24.05 -5.87
N LEU A 197 22.86 23.47 -5.35
CA LEU A 197 22.79 22.99 -3.96
C LEU A 197 23.59 21.69 -3.83
N LYS A 198 24.49 21.64 -2.83
CA LYS A 198 25.43 20.52 -2.70
C LYS A 198 24.86 19.30 -1.99
N ASN A 199 23.80 19.47 -1.21
CA ASN A 199 23.21 18.41 -0.40
C ASN A 199 21.69 18.39 -0.54
N THR A 200 21.08 17.22 -0.41
CA THR A 200 19.62 17.08 -0.34
C THR A 200 19.01 17.75 0.90
N THR A 201 19.82 17.95 1.96
CA THR A 201 19.38 18.68 3.16
C THR A 201 19.09 20.16 2.88
N ASP A 202 19.70 20.73 1.85
CA ASP A 202 19.45 22.11 1.44
C ASP A 202 18.04 22.29 0.84
N LEU A 203 17.36 21.19 0.55
CA LEU A 203 15.96 21.15 0.10
C LEU A 203 14.94 21.12 1.25
N ASN A 204 15.38 21.12 2.52
CA ASN A 204 14.48 21.05 3.68
C ASN A 204 13.47 22.21 3.75
N ASP A 205 13.82 23.39 3.21
CA ASP A 205 12.92 24.54 3.16
C ASP A 205 11.74 24.34 2.18
N PHE A 206 11.84 23.34 1.31
CA PHE A 206 10.82 22.98 0.33
C PHE A 206 9.96 21.76 0.77
N LYS A 207 9.97 21.42 2.06
CA LYS A 207 9.15 20.32 2.56
C LYS A 207 7.67 20.63 2.44
N VAL A 208 6.93 19.68 1.86
CA VAL A 208 5.46 19.72 1.82
C VAL A 208 4.91 19.49 3.23
N LYS A 209 3.87 20.23 3.60
CA LYS A 209 3.12 19.95 4.83
C LYS A 209 2.44 18.60 4.75
N ASN A 210 2.38 17.91 5.87
CA ASN A 210 1.73 16.62 6.00
C ASN A 210 0.59 16.70 7.01
N SER A 211 -0.56 16.14 6.67
CA SER A 211 -1.53 15.70 7.65
C SER A 211 -1.17 14.31 8.17
N LYS A 212 -1.73 13.91 9.31
CA LYS A 212 -1.38 12.65 9.98
C LYS A 212 -2.59 11.77 10.19
N ILE A 213 -2.42 10.47 9.99
CA ILE A 213 -3.36 9.44 10.41
C ILE A 213 -2.70 8.65 11.55
N ILE A 214 -3.29 8.73 12.73
CA ILE A 214 -2.77 8.06 13.94
C ILE A 214 -3.52 6.75 14.13
N PRO A 215 -2.82 5.65 14.49
CA PRO A 215 -3.47 4.37 14.79
C PRO A 215 -4.51 4.54 15.91
N ASN A 216 -5.63 3.87 15.77
CA ASN A 216 -6.60 3.69 16.85
C ASN A 216 -6.74 2.20 17.18
N ASN A 217 -7.19 1.87 18.38
CA ASN A 217 -7.33 0.49 18.82
C ASN A 217 -8.59 -0.14 18.20
N ASP A 218 -8.41 -0.91 17.13
CA ASP A 218 -9.47 -1.70 16.49
C ASP A 218 -8.99 -3.13 16.26
N ASP A 219 -9.23 -3.98 17.25
CA ASP A 219 -8.84 -5.40 17.21
C ASP A 219 -9.61 -6.21 16.16
N SER A 220 -10.80 -5.75 15.74
CA SER A 220 -11.62 -6.45 14.75
C SER A 220 -10.93 -6.52 13.38
N ILE A 221 -10.21 -5.46 13.03
CA ILE A 221 -9.46 -5.36 11.77
C ILE A 221 -8.30 -6.37 11.73
N ARG A 222 -7.62 -6.58 12.87
CA ARG A 222 -6.51 -7.55 12.97
C ARG A 222 -6.98 -8.98 12.78
N ASN A 223 -8.12 -9.34 13.36
CA ASN A 223 -8.73 -10.66 13.18
C ASN A 223 -9.11 -10.89 11.71
N SER A 224 -9.72 -9.90 11.07
CA SER A 224 -10.05 -9.96 9.64
C SER A 224 -8.80 -10.10 8.77
N PHE A 225 -7.75 -9.37 9.07
CA PHE A 225 -6.47 -9.47 8.35
C PHE A 225 -5.82 -10.85 8.53
N SER A 226 -5.86 -11.42 9.74
CA SER A 226 -5.35 -12.78 9.99
C SER A 226 -6.12 -13.83 9.19
N SER A 227 -7.45 -13.76 9.18
CA SER A 227 -8.30 -14.65 8.38
C SER A 227 -8.02 -14.50 6.87
N TRP A 228 -7.79 -13.27 6.40
CA TRP A 228 -7.43 -13.02 4.99
C TRP A 228 -6.09 -13.70 4.65
N LYS A 229 -5.07 -13.59 5.49
CA LYS A 229 -3.78 -14.28 5.30
C LYS A 229 -3.93 -15.80 5.27
N GLU A 230 -4.72 -16.36 6.18
CA GLU A 230 -5.00 -17.81 6.19
C GLU A 230 -5.66 -18.30 4.90
N ILE A 231 -6.58 -17.51 4.33
CA ILE A 231 -7.21 -17.80 3.03
C ILE A 231 -6.16 -17.81 1.92
N VAL A 232 -5.28 -16.81 1.86
CA VAL A 232 -4.21 -16.74 0.86
C VAL A 232 -3.28 -17.94 1.00
N ASP A 233 -2.81 -18.22 2.20
CA ASP A 233 -1.88 -19.34 2.45
C ASP A 233 -2.50 -20.68 2.06
N LYS A 234 -3.74 -20.90 2.44
CA LYS A 234 -4.44 -22.17 2.20
C LYS A 234 -4.75 -22.42 0.72
N HIS A 235 -5.18 -21.39 0.01
CA HIS A 235 -5.76 -21.57 -1.33
C HIS A 235 -4.80 -21.22 -2.48
N PHE A 236 -3.74 -20.46 -2.20
CA PHE A 236 -2.85 -19.97 -3.25
C PHE A 236 -1.39 -20.35 -3.02
N VAL A 237 -0.91 -20.42 -1.78
CA VAL A 237 0.52 -20.69 -1.51
C VAL A 237 0.78 -22.18 -1.28
N LYS A 238 0.02 -22.85 -0.42
CA LYS A 238 0.24 -24.26 -0.04
C LYS A 238 -0.11 -25.30 -1.11
N ASN A 239 -0.75 -24.91 -2.21
CA ASN A 239 -1.12 -25.81 -3.31
C ASN A 239 -0.10 -25.76 -4.47
N GLN A 240 1.13 -25.31 -4.24
CA GLN A 240 2.20 -25.26 -5.24
C GLN A 240 3.16 -26.48 -5.17
N ASP A 241 2.84 -27.52 -4.35
CA ASP A 241 3.60 -28.78 -4.25
C ASP A 241 3.08 -29.84 -5.24
#